data_78210a118027a5bf6cdc252199ed70fc
#
_entry.id   78210a118027a5bf6cdc252199ed70fc
#
_cell.length_a   1.000
_cell.length_b   1.000
_cell.length_c   1.000
_cell.angle_alpha   90.00
_cell.angle_beta   90.00
_cell.angle_gamma   90.00
#
_symmetry.space_group_name_H-M   'P 1'
#
loop_
_entity.id
_entity.type
_entity.pdbx_description
1 polymer ?
#
loop_
_entity_poly.entity_id
_entity_poly.type
_entity_poly.pdbx_seq_one_letter_code
_entity_poly.pdbx_strand_id
1 'polypeptide(L)'
;MGKFFASEISRRSFLKTSGAVVGLAAGGGILYGPASLFGAASDPVSRTPLFPKHKPDVALVFSHIPSGTATWPTKDYDYAGRAKELETKLLQACPNINFVTKFVHSEAEAKALVKDMFLMDGYLLYVIGLWTGAPNIILHSGKPVVMVDDLYAGSGEVLIQNGRARRENLRCVTVSSSDFGDVVKAARLFEPIRALKESVILDIADSDISPAAKAVKDFLGVSVVKMGSEELASYYAKADASEAEAWAKFWAKNAKKVVEPTAQDLLQSGQMYLALSQAAADKKADAVTMDCLGMFYSGRIKAYPCLSHFQMNNDGGTGVCEADLNSTCTQLAMRYLTGRPGYVSDPVIDTSKDEIIYAHCVATNRVFGPKGKANPYLIRSHAEDGQGASVQSLMPSGETVTTLEIDTTTKKMVVHTGKTVGNINEAKACRTKLAARSNTRALLDNWDMNWHRVTVYGEWRSQVLDLARLLGVVDAVEEDKEHVQVSYKLTG
;
A
#
# COMPACT_ATOMS: atom_id res chain seq x y z
N MET A 1 16.31 -35.33 -26.43
CA MET A 1 16.67 -35.36 -25.01
C MET A 1 18.02 -34.68 -24.81
N GLY A 2 18.04 -33.38 -24.63
CA GLY A 2 19.24 -32.60 -24.37
C GLY A 2 19.15 -32.08 -22.92
N LYS A 3 20.03 -32.56 -22.07
CA LYS A 3 20.16 -32.05 -20.71
C LYS A 3 20.83 -30.71 -20.77
N PHE A 4 20.07 -29.61 -20.63
CA PHE A 4 20.63 -28.31 -20.32
C PHE A 4 21.06 -28.32 -18.85
N PHE A 5 22.37 -28.40 -18.61
CA PHE A 5 22.96 -28.09 -17.32
C PHE A 5 22.94 -26.56 -17.16
N ALA A 6 22.02 -26.03 -16.37
CA ALA A 6 22.10 -24.65 -15.93
C ALA A 6 23.34 -24.50 -15.07
N SER A 7 24.32 -23.67 -15.49
CA SER A 7 25.51 -23.38 -14.70
C SER A 7 25.13 -22.50 -13.52
N GLU A 8 25.15 -23.07 -12.34
CA GLU A 8 24.93 -22.35 -11.10
C GLU A 8 26.10 -21.39 -10.80
N ILE A 9 25.85 -20.09 -10.76
CA ILE A 9 26.81 -19.09 -10.30
C ILE A 9 26.71 -18.97 -8.79
N SER A 10 27.74 -19.39 -8.06
CA SER A 10 27.82 -19.17 -6.62
C SER A 10 28.13 -17.67 -6.35
N ARG A 11 27.74 -17.17 -5.16
CA ARG A 11 28.11 -15.82 -4.68
C ARG A 11 29.59 -15.51 -4.88
N ARG A 12 30.43 -16.51 -4.65
CA ARG A 12 31.88 -16.43 -4.73
C ARG A 12 32.39 -16.28 -6.18
N SER A 13 31.73 -16.93 -7.14
CA SER A 13 32.04 -16.83 -8.57
C SER A 13 31.65 -15.47 -9.14
N PHE A 14 30.47 -14.96 -8.78
CA PHE A 14 30.01 -13.63 -9.20
C PHE A 14 30.99 -12.53 -8.74
N LEU A 15 31.36 -12.54 -7.45
CA LEU A 15 32.28 -11.53 -6.89
C LEU A 15 33.70 -11.61 -7.48
N LYS A 16 34.13 -12.78 -7.96
CA LYS A 16 35.43 -12.93 -8.62
C LYS A 16 35.41 -12.44 -10.06
N THR A 17 34.32 -12.63 -10.80
CA THR A 17 34.21 -12.27 -12.22
C THR A 17 34.07 -10.73 -12.40
N SER A 18 33.37 -10.06 -11.49
CA SER A 18 33.20 -8.60 -11.54
C SER A 18 34.50 -7.83 -11.24
N GLY A 19 35.46 -8.45 -10.52
CA GLY A 19 36.76 -7.84 -10.25
C GLY A 19 37.78 -7.91 -11.39
N ALA A 20 37.50 -8.67 -12.46
CA ALA A 20 38.47 -8.96 -13.52
C ALA A 20 38.41 -7.98 -14.75
N VAL A 21 37.41 -7.10 -14.82
CA VAL A 21 37.16 -6.22 -15.97
C VAL A 21 37.91 -4.88 -15.89
N VAL A 22 38.50 -4.54 -14.73
CA VAL A 22 39.20 -3.22 -14.55
C VAL A 22 40.73 -3.29 -14.66
N GLY A 23 41.32 -4.39 -15.05
CA GLY A 23 42.74 -4.61 -14.95
C GLY A 23 43.50 -4.79 -16.28
N LEU A 24 43.36 -3.89 -17.28
CA LEU A 24 44.23 -3.85 -18.44
C LEU A 24 44.51 -2.40 -18.93
N ALA A 25 45.35 -1.67 -18.20
CA ALA A 25 46.25 -0.65 -18.74
C ALA A 25 47.21 -0.15 -17.64
N ALA A 26 48.46 -0.42 -17.86
CA ALA A 26 49.71 0.21 -17.42
C ALA A 26 50.62 -0.63 -16.56
N GLY A 27 51.79 -0.90 -17.09
CA GLY A 27 52.81 -1.74 -16.52
C GLY A 27 53.69 -1.09 -15.44
N GLY A 28 54.38 -1.97 -14.73
CA GLY A 28 55.65 -1.69 -14.05
C GLY A 28 55.58 -1.59 -12.54
N GLY A 29 56.25 -2.55 -11.85
CA GLY A 29 56.74 -2.38 -10.49
C GLY A 29 56.14 -3.29 -9.41
N ILE A 30 56.81 -4.39 -9.15
CA ILE A 30 56.56 -5.29 -7.99
C ILE A 30 57.09 -4.66 -6.72
N LEU A 31 56.27 -4.38 -5.76
CA LEU A 31 56.65 -4.30 -4.33
C LEU A 31 55.54 -4.95 -3.50
N TYR A 32 55.92 -6.04 -2.81
CA TYR A 32 55.08 -6.69 -1.82
C TYR A 32 54.97 -5.78 -0.57
N GLY A 33 53.75 -5.25 -0.35
CA GLY A 33 53.33 -4.62 0.89
C GLY A 33 52.07 -5.32 1.42
N PRO A 34 51.81 -5.32 2.75
CA PRO A 34 50.80 -6.20 3.36
C PRO A 34 49.37 -5.85 2.90
N ALA A 35 48.64 -6.91 2.54
CA ALA A 35 47.24 -6.86 2.15
C ALA A 35 46.34 -6.45 3.35
N SER A 36 46.07 -5.16 3.49
CA SER A 36 45.01 -4.66 4.40
C SER A 36 44.65 -3.20 4.14
N LEU A 37 44.25 -2.87 2.90
CA LEU A 37 43.70 -1.53 2.58
C LEU A 37 42.58 -1.60 1.50
N PHE A 38 41.86 -2.67 1.39
CA PHE A 38 40.51 -2.62 0.82
C PHE A 38 39.54 -2.56 1.98
N GLY A 39 39.19 -1.36 2.40
CA GLY A 39 38.03 -1.13 3.26
C GLY A 39 36.86 -1.86 2.63
N ALA A 40 36.11 -2.61 3.42
CA ALA A 40 34.85 -3.21 2.97
C ALA A 40 34.02 -2.10 2.33
N ALA A 41 33.75 -2.21 1.01
CA ALA A 41 32.90 -1.25 0.33
C ALA A 41 31.60 -1.18 1.13
N SER A 42 31.22 0.02 1.57
CA SER A 42 29.95 0.24 2.26
C SER A 42 28.80 -0.20 1.36
N ASP A 43 27.75 -0.78 1.95
CA ASP A 43 26.54 -1.10 1.19
C ASP A 43 26.02 0.17 0.47
N PRO A 44 25.51 0.06 -0.75
CA PRO A 44 25.05 1.22 -1.51
C PRO A 44 23.91 1.93 -0.79
N VAL A 45 23.87 3.26 -0.90
CA VAL A 45 22.80 4.07 -0.32
C VAL A 45 21.55 3.97 -1.19
N SER A 46 20.38 3.73 -0.56
CA SER A 46 19.10 3.69 -1.28
C SER A 46 18.88 4.95 -2.11
N ARG A 47 18.43 4.75 -3.35
CA ARG A 47 18.00 5.81 -4.28
C ARG A 47 16.49 5.93 -4.36
N THR A 48 15.74 5.11 -3.61
CA THR A 48 14.27 5.17 -3.58
C THR A 48 13.81 6.52 -3.04
N PRO A 49 13.10 7.35 -3.81
CA PRO A 49 12.61 8.62 -3.33
C PRO A 49 11.47 8.42 -2.34
N LEU A 50 11.51 9.13 -1.22
CA LEU A 50 10.45 9.16 -0.22
C LEU A 50 10.07 10.61 0.04
N PHE A 51 8.82 10.97 -0.26
CA PHE A 51 8.33 12.32 -0.08
C PHE A 51 7.45 12.42 1.16
N PRO A 52 7.75 13.34 2.11
CA PRO A 52 6.91 13.56 3.26
C PRO A 52 5.52 14.06 2.84
N LYS A 53 4.50 13.67 3.58
CA LYS A 53 3.12 14.12 3.38
C LYS A 53 2.72 15.11 4.46
N HIS A 54 1.85 16.06 4.11
CA HIS A 54 1.30 16.98 5.08
C HIS A 54 0.36 16.26 6.05
N LYS A 55 0.25 16.82 7.24
CA LYS A 55 -0.75 16.36 8.20
C LYS A 55 -2.15 16.70 7.66
N PRO A 56 -3.14 15.82 7.84
CA PRO A 56 -4.52 16.16 7.50
C PRO A 56 -5.04 17.25 8.42
N ASP A 57 -5.84 18.16 7.85
CA ASP A 57 -6.58 19.19 8.59
C ASP A 57 -8.00 18.66 8.85
N VAL A 58 -8.34 18.41 10.12
CA VAL A 58 -9.58 17.77 10.53
C VAL A 58 -10.37 18.67 11.47
N ALA A 59 -11.65 18.94 11.15
CA ALA A 59 -12.53 19.61 12.09
C ALA A 59 -12.95 18.65 13.21
N LEU A 60 -12.51 18.93 14.44
CA LEU A 60 -12.96 18.25 15.65
C LEU A 60 -14.23 18.93 16.15
N VAL A 61 -15.36 18.29 15.93
CA VAL A 61 -16.67 18.89 16.21
C VAL A 61 -17.32 18.21 17.39
N PHE A 62 -17.70 19.00 18.41
CA PHE A 62 -18.52 18.52 19.54
C PHE A 62 -19.96 18.97 19.34
N SER A 63 -20.87 17.99 19.33
CA SER A 63 -22.32 18.21 19.14
C SER A 63 -23.08 17.95 20.43
N HIS A 64 -23.77 18.97 20.95
CA HIS A 64 -24.67 18.89 22.11
C HIS A 64 -25.66 20.04 22.13
N ILE A 65 -26.83 19.87 22.73
CA ILE A 65 -27.76 20.98 22.99
C ILE A 65 -27.26 21.83 24.19
N PRO A 66 -27.72 23.07 24.36
CA PRO A 66 -27.34 23.90 25.49
C PRO A 66 -27.66 23.24 26.83
N SER A 67 -26.78 23.44 27.85
CA SER A 67 -27.01 22.99 29.20
C SER A 67 -28.29 23.58 29.81
N GLY A 68 -28.88 22.90 30.80
CA GLY A 68 -30.12 23.31 31.41
C GLY A 68 -31.39 22.67 30.83
N THR A 69 -31.28 22.01 29.69
CA THR A 69 -32.36 21.22 29.09
C THR A 69 -32.32 19.77 29.63
N ALA A 70 -33.45 19.24 30.01
CA ALA A 70 -33.55 17.82 30.47
C ALA A 70 -33.30 16.89 29.28
N THR A 71 -32.15 16.19 29.27
CA THR A 71 -31.66 15.31 28.21
C THR A 71 -30.58 14.38 28.77
N TRP A 72 -30.12 13.44 27.95
CA TRP A 72 -28.86 12.70 28.19
C TRP A 72 -27.63 13.59 27.92
N PRO A 73 -26.54 13.41 28.67
CA PRO A 73 -26.40 12.47 29.82
C PRO A 73 -27.18 12.93 31.09
N THR A 74 -27.18 14.23 31.38
CA THR A 74 -27.95 14.84 32.46
C THR A 74 -28.24 16.32 32.14
N LYS A 75 -29.24 16.92 32.83
CA LYS A 75 -29.65 18.30 32.60
C LYS A 75 -28.50 19.32 32.68
N ASP A 76 -27.61 19.17 33.67
CA ASP A 76 -26.54 20.13 33.95
C ASP A 76 -25.15 19.54 33.67
N TYR A 77 -25.04 18.73 32.61
CA TYR A 77 -23.78 18.12 32.23
C TYR A 77 -22.73 19.12 31.79
N ASP A 78 -21.47 18.91 32.24
CA ASP A 78 -20.32 19.76 31.89
C ASP A 78 -19.77 19.37 30.50
N TYR A 79 -20.44 19.81 29.46
CA TYR A 79 -20.02 19.58 28.06
C TYR A 79 -18.64 20.21 27.74
N ALA A 80 -18.34 21.37 28.33
CA ALA A 80 -17.09 22.07 28.08
C ALA A 80 -15.89 21.31 28.69
N GLY A 81 -16.02 20.84 29.93
CA GLY A 81 -15.00 20.02 30.59
C GLY A 81 -14.78 18.69 29.84
N ARG A 82 -15.88 18.03 29.42
CA ARG A 82 -15.78 16.79 28.66
C ARG A 82 -15.12 16.98 27.30
N ALA A 83 -15.48 17.99 26.55
CA ALA A 83 -14.87 18.30 25.26
C ALA A 83 -13.36 18.58 25.39
N LYS A 84 -12.97 19.36 26.40
CA LYS A 84 -11.56 19.64 26.68
C LYS A 84 -10.76 18.40 27.05
N GLU A 85 -11.33 17.47 27.81
CA GLU A 85 -10.72 16.19 28.14
C GLU A 85 -10.46 15.39 26.86
N LEU A 86 -11.48 15.23 26.01
CA LEU A 86 -11.40 14.45 24.77
C LEU A 86 -10.43 15.08 23.76
N GLU A 87 -10.48 16.40 23.59
CA GLU A 87 -9.53 17.15 22.76
C GLU A 87 -8.09 16.91 23.21
N THR A 88 -7.82 17.05 24.51
CA THR A 88 -6.47 16.84 25.07
C THR A 88 -5.95 15.43 24.77
N LYS A 89 -6.78 14.42 24.98
CA LYS A 89 -6.43 13.02 24.67
C LYS A 89 -6.15 12.81 23.18
N LEU A 90 -6.96 13.41 22.28
CA LEU A 90 -6.76 13.29 20.83
C LEU A 90 -5.48 13.96 20.38
N LEU A 91 -5.18 15.19 20.83
CA LEU A 91 -3.96 15.90 20.49
C LEU A 91 -2.71 15.11 20.88
N GLN A 92 -2.73 14.44 22.03
CA GLN A 92 -1.63 13.59 22.49
C GLN A 92 -1.51 12.30 21.67
N ALA A 93 -2.63 11.65 21.35
CA ALA A 93 -2.64 10.35 20.68
C ALA A 93 -2.49 10.43 19.15
N CYS A 94 -2.84 11.57 18.55
CA CYS A 94 -2.82 11.79 17.10
C CYS A 94 -1.95 13.01 16.71
N PRO A 95 -0.64 13.00 17.01
CA PRO A 95 0.24 14.17 16.78
C PRO A 95 0.44 14.49 15.29
N ASN A 96 0.05 13.59 14.39
CA ASN A 96 0.13 13.77 12.94
C ASN A 96 -1.16 14.32 12.31
N ILE A 97 -2.12 14.75 13.11
CA ILE A 97 -3.38 15.36 12.64
C ILE A 97 -3.46 16.78 13.20
N ASN A 98 -3.81 17.74 12.35
CA ASN A 98 -4.13 19.11 12.76
C ASN A 98 -5.62 19.17 13.05
N PHE A 99 -5.99 19.31 14.32
CA PHE A 99 -7.39 19.48 14.73
C PHE A 99 -7.79 20.94 14.84
N VAL A 100 -8.97 21.29 14.29
CA VAL A 100 -9.62 22.59 14.47
C VAL A 100 -10.93 22.35 15.23
N THR A 101 -10.92 22.70 16.53
CA THR A 101 -12.05 22.41 17.44
C THR A 101 -13.20 23.38 17.24
N LYS A 102 -14.41 22.83 17.16
CA LYS A 102 -15.69 23.55 17.00
C LYS A 102 -16.78 22.91 17.84
N PHE A 103 -17.77 23.71 18.21
CA PHE A 103 -18.99 23.29 18.87
C PHE A 103 -20.18 23.59 17.99
N VAL A 104 -21.19 22.73 18.00
CA VAL A 104 -22.45 22.89 17.27
C VAL A 104 -23.63 22.46 18.15
N HIS A 105 -24.66 23.30 18.18
CA HIS A 105 -25.83 23.12 19.05
C HIS A 105 -27.12 23.03 18.26
N SER A 106 -27.05 23.17 16.95
CA SER A 106 -28.21 23.15 16.05
C SER A 106 -27.84 22.82 14.60
N GLU A 107 -28.83 22.46 13.80
CA GLU A 107 -28.66 22.28 12.34
C GLU A 107 -28.16 23.56 11.64
N ALA A 108 -28.63 24.75 12.11
CA ALA A 108 -28.21 26.02 11.50
C ALA A 108 -26.71 26.28 11.70
N GLU A 109 -26.21 26.03 12.90
CA GLU A 109 -24.76 26.11 13.20
C GLU A 109 -23.96 25.08 12.42
N ALA A 110 -24.46 23.84 12.28
CA ALA A 110 -23.80 22.82 11.50
C ALA A 110 -23.72 23.19 10.01
N LYS A 111 -24.78 23.78 9.44
CA LYS A 111 -24.77 24.27 8.04
C LYS A 111 -23.74 25.37 7.83
N ALA A 112 -23.62 26.31 8.78
CA ALA A 112 -22.59 27.34 8.74
C ALA A 112 -21.18 26.72 8.86
N LEU A 113 -20.98 25.83 9.81
CA LEU A 113 -19.71 25.11 10.02
C LEU A 113 -19.25 24.36 8.75
N VAL A 114 -20.13 23.60 8.12
CA VAL A 114 -19.80 22.86 6.88
C VAL A 114 -19.34 23.79 5.76
N LYS A 115 -19.99 24.96 5.65
CA LYS A 115 -19.61 26.00 4.69
C LYS A 115 -18.24 26.60 5.02
N ASP A 116 -18.00 26.94 6.28
CA ASP A 116 -16.75 27.60 6.72
C ASP A 116 -15.56 26.63 6.70
N MET A 117 -15.81 25.34 6.94
CA MET A 117 -14.77 24.30 7.03
C MET A 117 -14.59 23.52 5.70
N PHE A 118 -14.91 24.10 4.56
CA PHE A 118 -14.87 23.42 3.26
C PHE A 118 -13.47 22.96 2.84
N LEU A 119 -12.40 23.55 3.39
CA LEU A 119 -11.01 23.16 3.12
C LEU A 119 -10.52 21.96 3.96
N MET A 120 -11.22 21.59 5.03
CA MET A 120 -10.83 20.46 5.88
C MET A 120 -10.82 19.15 5.09
N ASP A 121 -9.96 18.24 5.47
CA ASP A 121 -9.89 16.89 4.90
C ASP A 121 -11.06 16.01 5.35
N GLY A 122 -11.64 16.31 6.50
CA GLY A 122 -12.83 15.64 7.03
C GLY A 122 -13.24 16.13 8.42
N TYR A 123 -14.14 15.40 9.04
CA TYR A 123 -14.70 15.71 10.35
C TYR A 123 -14.51 14.54 11.32
N LEU A 124 -14.00 14.84 12.53
CA LEU A 124 -14.10 13.98 13.68
C LEU A 124 -15.23 14.53 14.55
N LEU A 125 -16.40 13.91 14.47
CA LEU A 125 -17.64 14.39 15.11
C LEU A 125 -17.89 13.61 16.39
N TYR A 126 -17.70 14.23 17.53
CA TYR A 126 -18.14 13.71 18.83
C TYR A 126 -19.58 14.14 19.13
N VAL A 127 -20.47 13.18 19.31
CA VAL A 127 -21.83 13.40 19.79
C VAL A 127 -21.81 13.24 21.30
N ILE A 128 -21.68 14.34 22.02
CA ILE A 128 -21.60 14.40 23.49
C ILE A 128 -22.92 14.82 24.15
N GLY A 129 -23.99 14.97 23.38
CA GLY A 129 -25.37 15.23 23.79
C GLY A 129 -26.33 14.98 22.64
N LEU A 130 -27.63 14.86 22.93
CA LEU A 130 -28.65 14.40 21.98
C LEU A 130 -29.35 15.56 21.24
N TRP A 131 -29.91 15.24 20.08
CA TRP A 131 -30.97 15.94 19.36
C TRP A 131 -30.63 17.33 18.83
N THR A 132 -29.37 17.55 18.45
CA THR A 132 -28.99 18.80 17.77
C THR A 132 -29.39 18.84 16.31
N GLY A 133 -29.55 17.68 15.66
CA GLY A 133 -29.66 17.55 14.21
C GLY A 133 -28.35 17.82 13.45
N ALA A 134 -27.32 18.33 14.12
CA ALA A 134 -26.02 18.64 13.52
C ALA A 134 -25.32 17.43 12.89
N PRO A 135 -25.33 16.22 13.50
CA PRO A 135 -24.71 15.04 12.89
C PRO A 135 -25.24 14.75 11.49
N ASN A 136 -26.54 14.86 11.26
CA ASN A 136 -27.13 14.67 9.94
C ASN A 136 -26.56 15.65 8.89
N ILE A 137 -26.38 16.92 9.22
CA ILE A 137 -25.83 17.93 8.31
C ILE A 137 -24.38 17.64 7.98
N ILE A 138 -23.57 17.30 8.98
CA ILE A 138 -22.14 17.02 8.83
C ILE A 138 -21.93 15.76 7.99
N LEU A 139 -22.72 14.71 8.19
CA LEU A 139 -22.68 13.48 7.40
C LEU A 139 -22.94 13.74 5.89
N HIS A 140 -23.80 14.71 5.56
CA HIS A 140 -24.10 15.11 4.18
C HIS A 140 -23.13 16.14 3.60
N SER A 141 -22.05 16.48 4.29
CA SER A 141 -21.02 17.41 3.79
C SER A 141 -20.28 16.92 2.54
N GLY A 142 -20.39 15.62 2.20
CA GLY A 142 -19.62 14.97 1.13
C GLY A 142 -18.17 14.64 1.52
N LYS A 143 -17.74 14.99 2.73
CA LYS A 143 -16.41 14.72 3.25
C LYS A 143 -16.37 13.45 4.11
N PRO A 144 -15.18 12.85 4.32
CA PRO A 144 -15.01 11.78 5.29
C PRO A 144 -15.40 12.23 6.71
N VAL A 145 -16.20 11.42 7.40
CA VAL A 145 -16.64 11.67 8.77
C VAL A 145 -16.34 10.47 9.65
N VAL A 146 -15.60 10.69 10.73
CA VAL A 146 -15.53 9.74 11.85
C VAL A 146 -16.49 10.24 12.91
N MET A 147 -17.61 9.55 13.09
CA MET A 147 -18.63 9.89 14.09
C MET A 147 -18.41 9.06 15.36
N VAL A 148 -18.25 9.73 16.48
CA VAL A 148 -17.94 9.10 17.76
C VAL A 148 -19.10 9.27 18.73
N ASP A 149 -19.53 8.16 19.30
CA ASP A 149 -20.48 8.10 20.39
C ASP A 149 -19.75 8.34 21.72
N ASP A 150 -20.03 9.45 22.39
CA ASP A 150 -19.69 9.55 23.80
C ASP A 150 -20.77 8.75 24.57
N LEU A 151 -20.41 7.54 24.97
CA LEU A 151 -21.36 6.54 25.47
C LEU A 151 -22.24 7.11 26.58
N TYR A 152 -23.54 6.81 26.51
CA TYR A 152 -24.62 7.33 27.35
C TYR A 152 -24.95 8.81 27.16
N ALA A 153 -24.12 9.58 26.43
CA ALA A 153 -24.40 10.97 26.11
C ALA A 153 -24.98 11.14 24.70
N GLY A 154 -24.32 10.54 23.68
CA GLY A 154 -24.69 10.67 22.27
C GLY A 154 -25.41 9.46 21.66
N SER A 155 -25.48 8.33 22.38
CA SER A 155 -25.76 6.99 21.82
C SER A 155 -27.05 6.90 21.00
N GLY A 156 -28.14 7.55 21.42
CA GLY A 156 -29.41 7.51 20.69
C GLY A 156 -29.32 8.19 19.31
N GLU A 157 -28.71 9.36 19.23
CA GLU A 157 -28.53 10.08 17.98
C GLU A 157 -27.51 9.37 17.05
N VAL A 158 -26.39 8.89 17.62
CA VAL A 158 -25.36 8.16 16.88
C VAL A 158 -25.92 6.91 16.20
N LEU A 159 -26.72 6.09 16.90
CA LEU A 159 -27.30 4.87 16.33
C LEU A 159 -28.26 5.17 15.15
N ILE A 160 -29.06 6.23 15.27
CA ILE A 160 -29.96 6.66 14.19
C ILE A 160 -29.17 7.14 12.98
N GLN A 161 -28.16 7.97 13.21
CA GLN A 161 -27.35 8.54 12.14
C GLN A 161 -26.42 7.49 11.49
N ASN A 162 -25.90 6.53 12.24
CA ASN A 162 -25.18 5.39 11.71
C ASN A 162 -26.07 4.56 10.76
N GLY A 163 -27.32 4.25 11.17
CA GLY A 163 -28.27 3.56 10.32
C GLY A 163 -28.57 4.32 9.01
N ARG A 164 -28.69 5.66 9.10
CA ARG A 164 -28.86 6.52 7.92
C ARG A 164 -27.60 6.50 7.03
N ALA A 165 -26.43 6.74 7.61
CA ALA A 165 -25.17 6.75 6.86
C ALA A 165 -24.95 5.46 6.04
N ARG A 166 -25.33 4.32 6.62
CA ARG A 166 -25.26 3.03 5.92
C ARG A 166 -26.25 2.92 4.77
N ARG A 167 -27.51 3.30 4.97
CA ARG A 167 -28.54 3.22 3.91
C ARG A 167 -28.27 4.17 2.74
N GLU A 168 -27.67 5.31 3.02
CA GLU A 168 -27.39 6.36 2.03
C GLU A 168 -25.95 6.29 1.50
N ASN A 169 -25.18 5.27 1.91
CA ASN A 169 -23.78 5.06 1.55
C ASN A 169 -22.91 6.32 1.76
N LEU A 170 -23.08 6.98 2.91
CA LEU A 170 -22.31 8.18 3.26
C LEU A 170 -20.90 7.79 3.71
N ARG A 171 -19.95 8.68 3.50
CA ARG A 171 -18.52 8.51 3.85
C ARG A 171 -18.34 8.62 5.37
N CYS A 172 -18.87 7.65 6.12
CA CYS A 172 -18.92 7.66 7.57
C CYS A 172 -18.41 6.36 8.20
N VAL A 173 -17.53 6.51 9.16
CA VAL A 173 -17.16 5.46 10.13
C VAL A 173 -17.69 5.86 11.49
N THR A 174 -18.40 4.94 12.15
CA THR A 174 -18.97 5.19 13.49
C THR A 174 -18.19 4.41 14.53
N VAL A 175 -17.76 5.10 15.59
CA VAL A 175 -17.09 4.51 16.75
C VAL A 175 -18.01 4.64 17.96
N SER A 176 -18.46 3.50 18.51
CA SER A 176 -19.21 3.40 19.77
C SER A 176 -18.47 2.41 20.65
N SER A 177 -17.49 2.89 21.41
CA SER A 177 -16.55 2.06 22.18
C SER A 177 -16.12 2.77 23.45
N SER A 178 -15.96 2.02 24.53
CA SER A 178 -15.33 2.49 25.76
C SER A 178 -13.80 2.52 25.69
N ASP A 179 -13.21 1.87 24.69
CA ASP A 179 -11.77 1.94 24.42
C ASP A 179 -11.45 3.18 23.54
N PHE A 180 -10.81 4.17 24.15
CA PHE A 180 -10.36 5.36 23.43
C PHE A 180 -9.38 5.04 22.27
N GLY A 181 -8.69 3.90 22.35
CA GLY A 181 -7.82 3.41 21.29
C GLY A 181 -8.56 3.19 19.96
N ASP A 182 -9.86 2.84 19.99
CA ASP A 182 -10.66 2.67 18.78
C ASP A 182 -10.96 4.01 18.10
N VAL A 183 -11.18 5.06 18.91
CA VAL A 183 -11.30 6.44 18.37
C VAL A 183 -10.01 6.89 17.72
N VAL A 184 -8.85 6.61 18.34
CA VAL A 184 -7.53 6.92 17.79
C VAL A 184 -7.29 6.18 16.47
N LYS A 185 -7.61 4.89 16.39
CA LYS A 185 -7.50 4.10 15.15
C LYS A 185 -8.34 4.70 14.03
N ALA A 186 -9.60 5.07 14.33
CA ALA A 186 -10.49 5.67 13.33
C ALA A 186 -10.02 7.08 12.91
N ALA A 187 -9.60 7.93 13.85
CA ALA A 187 -9.07 9.25 13.56
C ALA A 187 -7.82 9.19 12.65
N ARG A 188 -6.93 8.23 12.87
CA ARG A 188 -5.73 8.04 12.04
C ARG A 188 -6.03 7.67 10.59
N LEU A 189 -7.26 7.26 10.24
CA LEU A 189 -7.64 7.02 8.85
C LEU A 189 -7.61 8.29 7.98
N PHE A 190 -7.62 9.48 8.57
CA PHE A 190 -7.41 10.72 7.82
C PHE A 190 -5.97 10.84 7.26
N GLU A 191 -4.97 10.22 7.90
CA GLU A 191 -3.57 10.26 7.45
C GLU A 191 -3.40 9.62 6.06
N PRO A 192 -3.82 8.35 5.80
CA PRO A 192 -3.75 7.76 4.46
C PRO A 192 -4.62 8.49 3.43
N ILE A 193 -5.79 9.04 3.82
CA ILE A 193 -6.65 9.81 2.91
C ILE A 193 -5.93 11.05 2.41
N ARG A 194 -5.29 11.81 3.30
CA ARG A 194 -4.49 12.99 2.94
C ARG A 194 -3.28 12.61 2.10
N ALA A 195 -2.56 11.57 2.50
CA ALA A 195 -1.37 11.10 1.79
C ALA A 195 -1.68 10.66 0.36
N LEU A 196 -2.79 9.96 0.13
CA LEU A 196 -3.24 9.58 -1.22
C LEU A 196 -3.50 10.80 -2.09
N LYS A 197 -4.21 11.82 -1.60
CA LYS A 197 -4.49 13.05 -2.36
C LYS A 197 -3.23 13.79 -2.81
N GLU A 198 -2.14 13.66 -2.07
CA GLU A 198 -0.85 14.28 -2.36
C GLU A 198 0.10 13.37 -3.15
N SER A 199 -0.31 12.14 -3.42
CA SER A 199 0.54 11.17 -4.08
C SER A 199 0.59 11.36 -5.58
N VAL A 200 1.75 11.02 -6.14
CA VAL A 200 2.02 10.95 -7.57
C VAL A 200 2.47 9.53 -7.91
N ILE A 201 1.85 8.94 -8.92
CA ILE A 201 2.28 7.68 -9.52
C ILE A 201 2.99 7.99 -10.83
N LEU A 202 4.20 7.46 -11.02
CA LEU A 202 4.87 7.41 -12.31
C LEU A 202 4.47 6.10 -12.99
N ASP A 203 3.68 6.22 -14.05
CA ASP A 203 3.25 5.09 -14.86
C ASP A 203 4.06 5.05 -16.17
N ILE A 204 4.86 4.00 -16.34
CA ILE A 204 5.76 3.84 -17.48
C ILE A 204 5.10 2.88 -18.47
N ALA A 205 4.45 3.47 -19.46
CA ALA A 205 3.72 2.75 -20.50
C ALA A 205 3.71 3.53 -21.82
N ASP A 206 3.78 2.82 -22.95
CA ASP A 206 3.65 3.43 -24.27
C ASP A 206 2.19 3.54 -24.71
N SER A 207 1.30 2.71 -24.15
CA SER A 207 -0.15 2.75 -24.38
C SER A 207 -0.80 4.01 -23.80
N ASP A 208 -2.04 4.29 -24.18
CA ASP A 208 -2.83 5.37 -23.57
C ASP A 208 -3.37 4.94 -22.20
N ILE A 209 -2.91 5.61 -21.16
CA ILE A 209 -3.34 5.40 -19.76
C ILE A 209 -4.37 6.45 -19.30
N SER A 210 -4.76 7.40 -20.15
CA SER A 210 -5.55 8.56 -19.74
C SER A 210 -6.88 8.22 -19.05
N PRO A 211 -7.67 7.21 -19.51
CA PRO A 211 -8.90 6.85 -18.82
C PRO A 211 -8.69 6.34 -17.40
N ALA A 212 -7.69 5.46 -17.20
CA ALA A 212 -7.36 4.91 -15.89
C ALA A 212 -6.77 5.98 -14.97
N ALA A 213 -5.86 6.83 -15.49
CA ALA A 213 -5.29 7.95 -14.75
C ALA A 213 -6.38 8.94 -14.29
N LYS A 214 -7.39 9.20 -15.13
CA LYS A 214 -8.55 10.02 -14.76
C LYS A 214 -9.36 9.39 -13.65
N ALA A 215 -9.65 8.10 -13.72
CA ALA A 215 -10.42 7.39 -12.70
C ALA A 215 -9.69 7.44 -11.34
N VAL A 216 -8.39 7.20 -11.32
CA VAL A 216 -7.52 7.33 -10.14
C VAL A 216 -7.61 8.73 -9.54
N LYS A 217 -7.48 9.77 -10.38
CA LYS A 217 -7.55 11.18 -9.94
C LYS A 217 -8.92 11.54 -9.37
N ASP A 218 -9.98 11.16 -10.06
CA ASP A 218 -11.36 11.51 -9.68
C ASP A 218 -11.79 10.81 -8.39
N PHE A 219 -11.31 9.59 -8.16
CA PHE A 219 -11.72 8.81 -6.99
C PHE A 219 -10.83 9.06 -5.76
N LEU A 220 -9.51 8.91 -5.91
CA LEU A 220 -8.57 8.95 -4.79
C LEU A 220 -7.82 10.28 -4.67
N GLY A 221 -7.91 11.14 -5.68
CA GLY A 221 -7.14 12.38 -5.75
C GLY A 221 -5.67 12.19 -6.13
N VAL A 222 -5.21 10.96 -6.33
CA VAL A 222 -3.83 10.64 -6.72
C VAL A 222 -3.55 11.16 -8.13
N SER A 223 -2.39 11.75 -8.34
CA SER A 223 -1.96 12.20 -9.68
C SER A 223 -1.17 11.09 -10.37
N VAL A 224 -1.40 10.90 -11.67
CA VAL A 224 -0.63 9.95 -12.48
C VAL A 224 0.15 10.71 -13.54
N VAL A 225 1.46 10.47 -13.60
CA VAL A 225 2.37 11.02 -14.61
C VAL A 225 2.80 9.88 -15.52
N LYS A 226 2.50 10.00 -16.82
CA LYS A 226 2.91 9.03 -17.83
C LYS A 226 4.36 9.29 -18.26
N MET A 227 5.12 8.20 -18.48
CA MET A 227 6.43 8.19 -19.14
C MET A 227 6.45 7.10 -20.21
N GLY A 228 6.96 7.39 -21.39
CA GLY A 228 7.18 6.38 -22.44
C GLY A 228 8.53 5.67 -22.31
N SER A 229 8.67 4.56 -23.04
CA SER A 229 9.90 3.75 -23.06
C SER A 229 11.12 4.55 -23.55
N GLU A 230 10.96 5.48 -24.50
CA GLU A 230 12.06 6.33 -25.00
C GLU A 230 12.61 7.27 -23.92
N GLU A 231 11.73 7.88 -23.12
CA GLU A 231 12.14 8.74 -22.00
C GLU A 231 12.86 7.89 -20.93
N LEU A 232 12.34 6.71 -20.59
CA LEU A 232 12.99 5.78 -19.68
C LEU A 232 14.38 5.36 -20.19
N ALA A 233 14.53 5.08 -21.50
CA ALA A 233 15.82 4.73 -22.09
C ALA A 233 16.88 5.84 -21.90
N SER A 234 16.45 7.10 -21.87
CA SER A 234 17.34 8.24 -21.59
C SER A 234 17.84 8.25 -20.14
N TYR A 235 17.01 7.87 -19.17
CA TYR A 235 17.43 7.69 -17.78
C TYR A 235 18.34 6.48 -17.63
N TYR A 236 18.00 5.36 -18.28
CA TYR A 236 18.80 4.14 -18.26
C TYR A 236 20.23 4.36 -18.83
N ALA A 237 20.35 5.10 -19.92
CA ALA A 237 21.64 5.42 -20.53
C ALA A 237 22.52 6.33 -19.65
N LYS A 238 21.91 7.12 -18.76
CA LYS A 238 22.61 8.02 -17.82
C LYS A 238 22.94 7.36 -16.49
N ALA A 239 22.45 6.14 -16.24
CA ALA A 239 22.68 5.44 -14.97
C ALA A 239 24.18 5.19 -14.78
N ASP A 240 24.71 5.57 -13.61
CA ASP A 240 26.13 5.36 -13.29
C ASP A 240 26.45 3.87 -13.22
N ALA A 241 27.39 3.42 -14.05
CA ALA A 241 27.74 2.01 -14.18
C ALA A 241 28.40 1.46 -12.91
N SER A 242 29.19 2.26 -12.19
CA SER A 242 29.86 1.85 -10.95
C SER A 242 28.84 1.68 -9.81
N GLU A 243 27.87 2.60 -9.71
CA GLU A 243 26.78 2.48 -8.73
C GLU A 243 25.86 1.31 -9.06
N ALA A 244 25.53 1.11 -10.35
CA ALA A 244 24.76 -0.05 -10.81
C ALA A 244 25.45 -1.38 -10.45
N GLU A 245 26.78 -1.46 -10.63
CA GLU A 245 27.57 -2.63 -10.21
C GLU A 245 27.57 -2.81 -8.68
N ALA A 246 27.63 -1.72 -7.92
CA ALA A 246 27.51 -1.78 -6.46
C ALA A 246 26.17 -2.37 -6.02
N TRP A 247 25.07 -1.97 -6.62
CA TRP A 247 23.74 -2.55 -6.38
C TRP A 247 23.65 -4.02 -6.79
N ALA A 248 24.17 -4.39 -7.95
CA ALA A 248 24.23 -5.77 -8.41
C ALA A 248 24.97 -6.66 -7.39
N LYS A 249 26.14 -6.20 -6.91
CA LYS A 249 26.92 -6.89 -5.87
C LYS A 249 26.19 -6.96 -4.53
N PHE A 250 25.53 -5.88 -4.12
CA PHE A 250 24.75 -5.83 -2.91
C PHE A 250 23.62 -6.87 -2.92
N TRP A 251 22.81 -6.92 -3.98
CA TRP A 251 21.75 -7.91 -4.08
C TRP A 251 22.28 -9.34 -4.12
N ALA A 252 23.34 -9.60 -4.90
CA ALA A 252 23.95 -10.93 -4.96
C ALA A 252 24.54 -11.38 -3.62
N LYS A 253 25.18 -10.47 -2.89
CA LYS A 253 25.74 -10.71 -1.54
C LYS A 253 24.66 -11.07 -0.52
N ASN A 254 23.51 -10.39 -0.57
CA ASN A 254 22.43 -10.54 0.40
C ASN A 254 21.41 -11.62 0.01
N ALA A 255 21.34 -12.03 -1.26
CA ALA A 255 20.54 -13.17 -1.68
C ALA A 255 21.07 -14.48 -1.11
N LYS A 256 20.17 -15.41 -0.77
CA LYS A 256 20.56 -16.78 -0.40
C LYS A 256 21.33 -17.48 -1.54
N LYS A 257 20.90 -17.21 -2.78
CA LYS A 257 21.53 -17.73 -4.01
C LYS A 257 21.14 -16.87 -5.21
N VAL A 258 22.04 -16.69 -6.17
CA VAL A 258 21.75 -16.30 -7.56
C VAL A 258 21.73 -17.60 -8.36
N VAL A 259 20.62 -17.90 -9.06
CA VAL A 259 20.43 -19.24 -9.67
C VAL A 259 20.72 -19.20 -11.16
N GLU A 260 19.88 -18.52 -11.95
CA GLU A 260 20.05 -18.46 -13.41
C GLU A 260 20.72 -17.16 -13.90
N PRO A 261 20.44 -15.97 -13.35
CA PRO A 261 20.93 -14.70 -13.88
C PRO A 261 22.46 -14.61 -13.93
N THR A 262 22.94 -13.98 -15.01
CA THR A 262 24.35 -13.65 -15.20
C THR A 262 24.75 -12.37 -14.46
N ALA A 263 26.05 -12.09 -14.36
CA ALA A 263 26.54 -10.82 -13.82
C ALA A 263 26.02 -9.61 -14.66
N GLN A 264 25.86 -9.80 -15.96
CA GLN A 264 25.34 -8.79 -16.86
C GLN A 264 23.86 -8.49 -16.59
N ASP A 265 23.04 -9.50 -16.35
CA ASP A 265 21.61 -9.32 -15.98
C ASP A 265 21.47 -8.51 -14.69
N LEU A 266 22.32 -8.78 -13.71
CA LEU A 266 22.32 -8.05 -12.43
C LEU A 266 22.80 -6.59 -12.61
N LEU A 267 23.83 -6.36 -13.43
CA LEU A 267 24.30 -5.02 -13.77
C LEU A 267 23.18 -4.20 -14.45
N GLN A 268 22.53 -4.80 -15.45
CA GLN A 268 21.40 -4.17 -16.14
C GLN A 268 20.23 -3.87 -15.21
N SER A 269 19.96 -4.76 -14.26
CA SER A 269 18.97 -4.52 -13.21
C SER A 269 19.38 -3.38 -12.27
N GLY A 270 20.67 -3.23 -11.96
CA GLY A 270 21.22 -2.09 -11.23
C GLY A 270 21.01 -0.77 -11.98
N GLN A 271 21.29 -0.75 -13.28
CA GLN A 271 21.03 0.41 -14.15
C GLN A 271 19.53 0.76 -14.19
N MET A 272 18.66 -0.25 -14.28
CA MET A 272 17.20 -0.05 -14.25
C MET A 272 16.73 0.54 -12.91
N TYR A 273 17.27 0.08 -11.77
CA TYR A 273 16.93 0.65 -10.48
C TYR A 273 17.33 2.13 -10.38
N LEU A 274 18.53 2.48 -10.83
CA LEU A 274 18.99 3.87 -10.82
C LEU A 274 18.12 4.74 -11.75
N ALA A 275 17.81 4.24 -12.94
CA ALA A 275 16.96 4.92 -13.91
C ALA A 275 15.56 5.21 -13.35
N LEU A 276 14.90 4.19 -12.79
CA LEU A 276 13.55 4.31 -12.21
C LEU A 276 13.56 5.22 -10.97
N SER A 277 14.57 5.11 -10.12
CA SER A 277 14.70 5.95 -8.93
C SER A 277 14.90 7.41 -9.28
N GLN A 278 15.76 7.71 -10.27
CA GLN A 278 15.99 9.08 -10.72
C GLN A 278 14.74 9.66 -11.41
N ALA A 279 14.08 8.87 -12.27
CA ALA A 279 12.83 9.27 -12.92
C ALA A 279 11.74 9.58 -11.88
N ALA A 280 11.59 8.71 -10.88
CA ALA A 280 10.65 8.94 -9.79
C ALA A 280 10.98 10.19 -8.98
N ALA A 281 12.25 10.45 -8.69
CA ALA A 281 12.70 11.66 -7.99
C ALA A 281 12.38 12.94 -8.79
N ASP A 282 12.70 12.96 -10.10
CA ASP A 282 12.47 14.12 -10.97
C ASP A 282 10.97 14.42 -11.15
N LYS A 283 10.14 13.38 -11.22
CA LYS A 283 8.67 13.50 -11.31
C LYS A 283 7.99 13.63 -9.95
N LYS A 284 8.73 13.60 -8.85
CA LYS A 284 8.24 13.60 -7.46
C LYS A 284 7.22 12.48 -7.22
N ALA A 285 7.47 11.31 -7.78
CA ALA A 285 6.55 10.17 -7.72
C ALA A 285 6.75 9.35 -6.45
N ASP A 286 5.65 9.05 -5.77
CA ASP A 286 5.58 8.21 -4.56
C ASP A 286 5.53 6.73 -4.87
N ALA A 287 5.14 6.41 -6.10
CA ALA A 287 5.07 5.06 -6.62
C ALA A 287 5.49 5.01 -8.09
N VAL A 288 6.02 3.86 -8.50
CA VAL A 288 6.38 3.56 -9.89
C VAL A 288 5.63 2.29 -10.29
N THR A 289 4.99 2.33 -11.46
CA THR A 289 4.49 1.13 -12.13
C THR A 289 4.96 1.13 -13.58
N MET A 290 5.08 -0.05 -14.20
CA MET A 290 5.62 -0.16 -15.55
C MET A 290 5.02 -1.33 -16.32
N ASP A 291 4.68 -1.14 -17.60
CA ASP A 291 4.38 -2.21 -18.57
C ASP A 291 5.66 -3.01 -18.89
N CYS A 292 6.10 -3.80 -17.90
CA CYS A 292 7.40 -4.47 -17.97
C CYS A 292 7.43 -5.60 -18.98
N LEU A 293 6.35 -6.36 -19.15
CA LEU A 293 6.27 -7.49 -20.08
C LEU A 293 6.22 -6.99 -21.52
N GLY A 294 5.28 -6.10 -21.85
CA GLY A 294 5.13 -5.55 -23.18
C GLY A 294 6.39 -4.84 -23.67
N MET A 295 7.04 -4.07 -22.79
CA MET A 295 8.29 -3.37 -23.14
C MET A 295 9.49 -4.29 -23.25
N PHE A 296 9.62 -5.32 -22.42
CA PHE A 296 10.75 -6.25 -22.49
C PHE A 296 10.65 -7.15 -23.72
N TYR A 297 9.49 -7.75 -23.98
CA TYR A 297 9.27 -8.62 -25.16
C TYR A 297 9.40 -7.89 -26.48
N SER A 298 9.07 -6.60 -26.51
CA SER A 298 9.29 -5.75 -27.69
C SER A 298 10.70 -5.20 -27.83
N GLY A 299 11.61 -5.50 -26.87
CA GLY A 299 13.00 -5.01 -26.86
C GLY A 299 13.16 -3.52 -26.54
N ARG A 300 12.13 -2.85 -26.03
CA ARG A 300 12.15 -1.43 -25.66
C ARG A 300 12.89 -1.16 -24.36
N ILE A 301 12.98 -2.13 -23.47
CA ILE A 301 13.80 -2.08 -22.25
C ILE A 301 14.79 -3.23 -22.23
N LYS A 302 15.93 -3.03 -21.54
CA LYS A 302 17.04 -3.99 -21.49
C LYS A 302 17.07 -4.85 -20.23
N ALA A 303 16.25 -4.54 -19.26
CA ALA A 303 16.15 -5.29 -18.01
C ALA A 303 14.72 -5.21 -17.47
N TYR A 304 14.25 -6.29 -16.84
CA TYR A 304 13.04 -6.26 -16.04
C TYR A 304 13.21 -5.34 -14.82
N PRO A 305 12.15 -4.64 -14.35
CA PRO A 305 12.20 -3.78 -13.17
C PRO A 305 12.07 -4.56 -11.84
N CYS A 306 12.04 -5.89 -11.86
CA CYS A 306 11.72 -6.73 -10.71
C CYS A 306 12.60 -6.43 -9.49
N LEU A 307 13.94 -6.33 -9.66
CA LEU A 307 14.86 -5.95 -8.57
C LEU A 307 14.70 -4.49 -8.15
N SER A 308 14.30 -3.61 -9.07
CA SER A 308 14.02 -2.20 -8.76
C SER A 308 12.78 -2.08 -7.86
N HIS A 309 11.67 -2.71 -8.23
CA HIS A 309 10.44 -2.71 -7.44
C HIS A 309 10.65 -3.41 -6.10
N PHE A 310 11.37 -4.54 -6.08
CA PHE A 310 11.78 -5.20 -4.84
C PHE A 310 12.53 -4.26 -3.90
N GLN A 311 13.52 -3.51 -4.43
CA GLN A 311 14.30 -2.59 -3.60
C GLN A 311 13.46 -1.40 -3.14
N MET A 312 12.65 -0.79 -4.03
CA MET A 312 11.76 0.30 -3.67
C MET A 312 10.81 -0.10 -2.54
N ASN A 313 10.20 -1.27 -2.63
CA ASN A 313 9.30 -1.79 -1.60
C ASN A 313 10.03 -2.07 -0.27
N ASN A 314 11.27 -2.56 -0.31
CA ASN A 314 12.10 -2.76 0.88
C ASN A 314 12.46 -1.44 1.58
N ASP A 315 12.64 -0.37 0.82
CA ASP A 315 13.05 0.94 1.32
C ASP A 315 11.86 1.78 1.84
N GLY A 316 10.63 1.30 1.68
CA GLY A 316 9.40 2.00 2.08
C GLY A 316 8.78 2.86 0.98
N GLY A 317 9.27 2.75 -0.26
CA GLY A 317 8.62 3.25 -1.46
C GLY A 317 7.50 2.33 -1.95
N THR A 318 7.11 2.48 -3.20
CA THR A 318 6.11 1.62 -3.86
C THR A 318 6.53 1.36 -5.29
N GLY A 319 6.79 0.09 -5.60
CA GLY A 319 7.05 -0.39 -6.96
C GLY A 319 6.10 -1.53 -7.30
N VAL A 320 5.36 -1.41 -8.40
CA VAL A 320 4.31 -2.35 -8.82
C VAL A 320 4.52 -2.72 -10.29
N CYS A 321 4.29 -3.98 -10.65
CA CYS A 321 4.43 -4.46 -12.02
C CYS A 321 3.23 -4.13 -12.91
N GLU A 322 3.45 -4.26 -14.24
CA GLU A 322 2.45 -4.42 -15.27
C GLU A 322 1.57 -3.19 -15.53
N ALA A 323 2.08 -1.99 -15.16
CA ALA A 323 1.35 -0.71 -15.31
C ALA A 323 -0.06 -0.76 -14.66
N ASP A 324 -0.21 -1.57 -13.60
CA ASP A 324 -1.48 -1.74 -12.89
C ASP A 324 -1.69 -0.59 -11.89
N LEU A 325 -2.49 0.39 -12.30
CA LEU A 325 -2.81 1.55 -11.47
C LEU A 325 -3.70 1.19 -10.27
N ASN A 326 -4.56 0.17 -10.36
CA ASN A 326 -5.42 -0.26 -9.26
C ASN A 326 -4.58 -0.87 -8.14
N SER A 327 -3.73 -1.85 -8.47
CA SER A 327 -2.78 -2.43 -7.51
C SER A 327 -1.79 -1.40 -6.96
N THR A 328 -1.37 -0.41 -7.78
CA THR A 328 -0.48 0.66 -7.33
C THR A 328 -1.17 1.57 -6.29
N CYS A 329 -2.43 1.96 -6.53
CA CYS A 329 -3.23 2.72 -5.57
C CYS A 329 -3.51 1.92 -4.30
N THR A 330 -3.83 0.64 -4.43
CA THR A 330 -4.05 -0.29 -3.32
C THR A 330 -2.79 -0.41 -2.46
N GLN A 331 -1.63 -0.59 -3.08
CA GLN A 331 -0.36 -0.70 -2.36
C GLN A 331 0.04 0.63 -1.67
N LEU A 332 -0.21 1.79 -2.31
CA LEU A 332 -0.04 3.11 -1.69
C LEU A 332 -0.94 3.29 -0.47
N ALA A 333 -2.23 2.96 -0.59
CA ALA A 333 -3.18 3.05 0.52
C ALA A 333 -2.73 2.20 1.71
N MET A 334 -2.31 0.96 1.46
CA MET A 334 -1.83 0.05 2.49
C MET A 334 -0.50 0.50 3.11
N ARG A 335 0.43 1.04 2.31
CA ARG A 335 1.67 1.62 2.82
C ARG A 335 1.40 2.77 3.80
N TYR A 336 0.48 3.67 3.47
CA TYR A 336 0.13 4.79 4.33
C TYR A 336 -0.66 4.35 5.57
N LEU A 337 -1.52 3.35 5.44
CA LEU A 337 -2.30 2.82 6.56
C LEU A 337 -1.44 2.04 7.55
N THR A 338 -0.51 1.22 7.06
CA THR A 338 0.16 0.19 7.87
C THR A 338 1.65 0.42 8.08
N GLY A 339 2.29 1.26 7.26
CA GLY A 339 3.75 1.39 7.19
C GLY A 339 4.44 0.15 6.61
N ARG A 340 3.70 -0.79 6.01
CA ARG A 340 4.20 -2.03 5.44
C ARG A 340 4.10 -2.02 3.93
N PRO A 341 5.04 -2.66 3.21
CA PRO A 341 4.92 -2.82 1.78
C PRO A 341 3.80 -3.77 1.42
N GLY A 342 3.08 -3.48 0.34
CA GLY A 342 2.21 -4.42 -0.31
C GLY A 342 2.99 -5.39 -1.18
N TYR A 343 2.37 -6.51 -1.52
CA TYR A 343 2.83 -7.50 -2.47
C TYR A 343 1.74 -7.75 -3.50
N VAL A 344 1.86 -7.13 -4.66
CA VAL A 344 0.97 -7.41 -5.81
C VAL A 344 1.21 -8.84 -6.29
N SER A 345 0.16 -9.55 -6.63
CA SER A 345 0.25 -10.96 -7.00
C SER A 345 -0.84 -11.39 -7.98
N ASP A 346 -0.54 -12.49 -8.71
CA ASP A 346 -1.42 -13.33 -9.52
C ASP A 346 -1.90 -14.51 -8.67
N PRO A 347 -3.08 -14.44 -8.06
CA PRO A 347 -3.55 -15.50 -7.19
C PRO A 347 -3.89 -16.78 -7.95
N VAL A 348 -3.59 -17.91 -7.29
CA VAL A 348 -4.03 -19.25 -7.69
C VAL A 348 -4.78 -19.87 -6.52
N ILE A 349 -5.98 -20.38 -6.74
CA ILE A 349 -6.82 -20.98 -5.70
C ILE A 349 -6.78 -22.50 -5.83
N ASP A 350 -6.38 -23.20 -4.75
CA ASP A 350 -6.41 -24.65 -4.62
C ASP A 350 -7.43 -25.06 -3.56
N THR A 351 -8.66 -25.36 -3.99
CA THR A 351 -9.76 -25.75 -3.10
C THR A 351 -9.55 -27.08 -2.42
N SER A 352 -8.66 -27.94 -2.95
CA SER A 352 -8.37 -29.23 -2.33
C SER A 352 -7.52 -29.11 -1.06
N LYS A 353 -6.87 -27.97 -0.87
CA LYS A 353 -6.00 -27.66 0.27
C LYS A 353 -6.50 -26.52 1.15
N ASP A 354 -7.59 -25.86 0.74
CA ASP A 354 -8.04 -24.60 1.31
C ASP A 354 -6.93 -23.52 1.28
N GLU A 355 -6.17 -23.47 0.17
CA GLU A 355 -5.05 -22.56 0.00
C GLU A 355 -5.26 -21.62 -1.19
N ILE A 356 -4.95 -20.35 -0.97
CA ILE A 356 -4.70 -19.36 -2.03
C ILE A 356 -3.19 -19.12 -2.12
N ILE A 357 -2.65 -19.16 -3.33
CA ILE A 357 -1.24 -18.96 -3.60
C ILE A 357 -1.06 -17.61 -4.30
N TYR A 358 -0.33 -16.71 -3.69
CA TYR A 358 0.00 -15.41 -4.24
C TYR A 358 1.32 -15.52 -5.00
N ALA A 359 1.28 -15.45 -6.32
CA ALA A 359 2.45 -15.59 -7.18
C ALA A 359 2.85 -14.24 -7.79
N HIS A 360 4.10 -13.84 -7.72
CA HIS A 360 4.68 -12.72 -8.51
C HIS A 360 6.20 -12.70 -8.43
N CYS A 361 6.84 -11.78 -9.18
CA CYS A 361 8.30 -11.67 -9.28
C CYS A 361 8.92 -10.42 -8.61
N VAL A 362 8.14 -9.65 -7.84
CA VAL A 362 8.55 -8.38 -7.19
C VAL A 362 8.37 -8.36 -5.67
N ALA A 363 8.18 -9.53 -5.06
CA ALA A 363 7.90 -9.61 -3.63
C ALA A 363 9.06 -9.07 -2.78
N THR A 364 8.74 -8.10 -1.92
CA THR A 364 9.64 -7.57 -0.89
C THR A 364 10.20 -8.68 0.01
N ASN A 365 11.38 -8.47 0.58
CA ASN A 365 11.88 -9.31 1.68
C ASN A 365 11.86 -8.59 3.05
N ARG A 366 11.13 -7.46 3.15
CA ARG A 366 10.90 -6.71 4.39
C ARG A 366 9.40 -6.54 4.64
N VAL A 367 8.70 -7.67 4.68
CA VAL A 367 7.23 -7.72 4.76
C VAL A 367 6.61 -7.01 5.97
N PHE A 368 7.40 -6.76 7.02
CA PHE A 368 6.97 -6.03 8.22
C PHE A 368 7.37 -4.54 8.20
N GLY A 369 7.79 -4.03 7.04
CA GLY A 369 8.21 -2.64 6.84
C GLY A 369 9.72 -2.46 6.71
N PRO A 370 10.21 -1.27 6.32
CA PRO A 370 11.61 -1.01 5.96
C PRO A 370 12.60 -1.31 7.10
N LYS A 371 12.16 -1.13 8.34
CA LYS A 371 12.94 -1.41 9.55
C LYS A 371 12.71 -2.83 10.10
N GLY A 372 11.78 -3.58 9.48
CA GLY A 372 11.45 -4.94 9.90
C GLY A 372 12.55 -5.94 9.55
N LYS A 373 12.45 -7.13 10.15
CA LYS A 373 13.35 -8.25 9.85
C LYS A 373 13.22 -8.63 8.38
N ALA A 374 14.36 -8.71 7.68
CA ALA A 374 14.41 -9.20 6.31
C ALA A 374 14.29 -10.73 6.28
N ASN A 375 13.46 -11.25 5.40
CA ASN A 375 13.40 -12.68 5.09
C ASN A 375 14.39 -13.04 3.96
N PRO A 376 14.82 -14.31 3.85
CA PRO A 376 15.70 -14.75 2.78
C PRO A 376 15.04 -14.62 1.40
N TYR A 377 15.86 -14.41 0.36
CA TYR A 377 15.39 -14.41 -1.01
C TYR A 377 16.44 -15.03 -1.94
N LEU A 378 15.99 -15.44 -3.12
CA LEU A 378 16.84 -15.86 -4.23
C LEU A 378 16.67 -14.87 -5.38
N ILE A 379 17.71 -14.74 -6.19
CA ILE A 379 17.61 -14.04 -7.48
C ILE A 379 17.50 -15.11 -8.56
N ARG A 380 16.45 -15.01 -9.36
CA ARG A 380 16.08 -15.94 -10.43
C ARG A 380 15.95 -15.19 -11.75
N SER A 381 15.97 -15.89 -12.87
CA SER A 381 15.48 -15.34 -14.12
C SER A 381 13.97 -15.10 -14.08
N HIS A 382 13.43 -14.24 -14.96
CA HIS A 382 11.97 -14.11 -15.11
C HIS A 382 11.35 -15.46 -15.48
N ALA A 383 10.17 -15.75 -14.93
CA ALA A 383 9.64 -17.12 -15.02
C ALA A 383 9.11 -17.49 -16.40
N GLU A 384 8.57 -16.51 -17.14
CA GLU A 384 7.91 -16.73 -18.41
C GLU A 384 8.88 -17.03 -19.55
N ASP A 385 10.01 -16.34 -19.60
CA ASP A 385 10.97 -16.41 -20.71
C ASP A 385 12.37 -16.88 -20.31
N GLY A 386 12.62 -17.01 -19.00
CA GLY A 386 13.93 -17.44 -18.48
C GLY A 386 15.04 -16.40 -18.60
N GLN A 387 14.72 -15.13 -18.90
CA GLN A 387 15.69 -14.07 -19.10
C GLN A 387 15.78 -13.10 -17.90
N GLY A 388 16.80 -12.23 -17.91
CA GLY A 388 17.00 -11.15 -16.95
C GLY A 388 17.05 -11.62 -15.50
N ALA A 389 16.68 -10.71 -14.57
CA ALA A 389 16.70 -11.02 -13.13
C ALA A 389 15.38 -10.62 -12.44
N SER A 390 14.87 -11.52 -11.63
CA SER A 390 13.67 -11.38 -10.82
C SER A 390 13.89 -11.90 -9.40
N VAL A 391 12.89 -11.77 -8.52
CA VAL A 391 13.02 -12.14 -7.11
C VAL A 391 12.13 -13.34 -6.76
N GLN A 392 12.71 -14.30 -6.04
CA GLN A 392 12.00 -15.32 -5.30
C GLN A 392 12.18 -15.03 -3.80
N SER A 393 11.26 -14.29 -3.22
CA SER A 393 11.26 -14.02 -1.78
C SER A 393 10.74 -15.25 -1.03
N LEU A 394 11.45 -15.68 0.02
CA LEU A 394 11.00 -16.76 0.89
C LEU A 394 10.24 -16.13 2.06
N MET A 395 8.99 -15.87 1.82
CA MET A 395 8.14 -15.09 2.71
C MET A 395 7.79 -15.86 4.00
N PRO A 396 7.64 -15.18 5.15
CA PRO A 396 7.34 -15.82 6.43
C PRO A 396 6.03 -16.59 6.42
N SER A 397 6.02 -17.75 7.11
CA SER A 397 4.81 -18.57 7.33
C SER A 397 4.30 -18.42 8.77
N GLY A 398 3.04 -18.83 9.00
CA GLY A 398 2.41 -18.74 10.31
C GLY A 398 1.87 -17.35 10.66
N GLU A 399 1.89 -16.41 9.73
CA GLU A 399 1.44 -15.04 9.90
C GLU A 399 0.04 -14.82 9.30
N THR A 400 -0.72 -13.89 9.85
CA THR A 400 -1.94 -13.41 9.21
C THR A 400 -1.58 -12.43 8.10
N VAL A 401 -2.27 -12.51 6.99
CA VAL A 401 -2.19 -11.54 5.89
C VAL A 401 -3.58 -11.02 5.56
N THR A 402 -3.63 -9.76 5.17
CA THR A 402 -4.81 -9.12 4.58
C THR A 402 -4.51 -8.87 3.11
N THR A 403 -5.40 -9.33 2.26
CA THR A 403 -5.29 -9.22 0.80
C THR A 403 -6.49 -8.47 0.27
N LEU A 404 -6.27 -7.52 -0.63
CA LEU A 404 -7.31 -6.65 -1.14
C LEU A 404 -6.98 -6.11 -2.53
N GLU A 405 -7.98 -5.55 -3.19
CA GLU A 405 -7.82 -4.74 -4.39
C GLU A 405 -8.85 -3.61 -4.39
N ILE A 406 -8.45 -2.42 -4.83
CA ILE A 406 -9.31 -1.25 -5.03
C ILE A 406 -9.41 -1.00 -6.54
N ASP A 407 -10.60 -1.14 -7.10
CA ASP A 407 -10.88 -0.71 -8.47
C ASP A 407 -11.31 0.75 -8.48
N THR A 408 -10.45 1.58 -9.03
CA THR A 408 -10.65 3.03 -9.08
C THR A 408 -11.71 3.45 -10.11
N THR A 409 -12.00 2.63 -11.10
CA THR A 409 -13.01 2.90 -12.14
C THR A 409 -14.41 2.65 -11.62
N THR A 410 -14.65 1.49 -10.99
CA THR A 410 -15.96 1.12 -10.45
C THR A 410 -16.16 1.59 -9.01
N LYS A 411 -15.08 2.05 -8.35
CA LYS A 411 -15.04 2.41 -6.92
C LYS A 411 -15.44 1.26 -6.01
N LYS A 412 -15.10 0.05 -6.41
CA LYS A 412 -15.28 -1.17 -5.62
C LYS A 412 -14.00 -1.53 -4.89
N MET A 413 -14.14 -2.36 -3.87
CA MET A 413 -13.03 -2.98 -3.16
C MET A 413 -13.38 -4.42 -2.84
N VAL A 414 -12.40 -5.29 -2.99
CA VAL A 414 -12.47 -6.66 -2.47
C VAL A 414 -11.44 -6.84 -1.38
N VAL A 415 -11.73 -7.66 -0.36
CA VAL A 415 -10.82 -7.96 0.74
C VAL A 415 -11.03 -9.36 1.28
N HIS A 416 -9.94 -10.04 1.60
CA HIS A 416 -9.97 -11.28 2.35
C HIS A 416 -8.76 -11.38 3.29
N THR A 417 -8.77 -12.36 4.19
CA THR A 417 -7.63 -12.67 5.05
C THR A 417 -7.23 -14.13 4.91
N GLY A 418 -5.98 -14.40 5.23
CA GLY A 418 -5.46 -15.76 5.24
C GLY A 418 -4.36 -15.95 6.28
N LYS A 419 -4.08 -17.20 6.60
CA LYS A 419 -2.95 -17.59 7.44
C LYS A 419 -1.86 -18.19 6.55
N THR A 420 -0.70 -17.54 6.46
CA THR A 420 0.39 -18.03 5.60
C THR A 420 0.89 -19.40 6.06
N VAL A 421 1.03 -20.33 5.11
CA VAL A 421 1.42 -21.71 5.41
C VAL A 421 2.81 -22.06 4.87
N GLY A 422 3.31 -21.34 3.86
CA GLY A 422 4.65 -21.55 3.32
C GLY A 422 4.85 -21.00 1.92
N ASN A 423 5.99 -21.34 1.34
CA ASN A 423 6.35 -20.96 -0.02
C ASN A 423 6.27 -22.20 -0.91
N ILE A 424 5.53 -22.10 -2.01
CA ILE A 424 5.34 -23.22 -2.93
C ILE A 424 6.52 -23.34 -3.89
N ASN A 425 7.08 -24.54 -3.98
CA ASN A 425 8.14 -24.88 -4.93
C ASN A 425 7.56 -25.49 -6.20
N GLU A 426 6.98 -24.65 -7.05
CA GLU A 426 6.44 -25.01 -8.36
C GLU A 426 7.23 -24.28 -9.45
N ALA A 427 7.56 -24.95 -10.54
CA ALA A 427 8.34 -24.36 -11.63
C ALA A 427 7.51 -23.41 -12.51
N LYS A 428 6.21 -23.65 -12.63
CA LYS A 428 5.28 -22.83 -13.41
C LYS A 428 4.99 -21.51 -12.69
N ALA A 429 4.59 -20.50 -13.44
CA ALA A 429 4.23 -19.16 -12.99
C ALA A 429 5.37 -18.40 -12.28
N CYS A 430 5.08 -17.21 -11.77
CA CYS A 430 6.06 -16.30 -11.17
C CYS A 430 6.86 -16.92 -10.02
N ARG A 431 8.05 -16.37 -9.73
CA ARG A 431 9.05 -17.02 -8.86
C ARG A 431 8.69 -17.06 -7.38
N THR A 432 8.19 -15.96 -6.82
CA THR A 432 7.66 -15.97 -5.45
C THR A 432 6.26 -16.55 -5.45
N LYS A 433 6.00 -17.50 -4.56
CA LYS A 433 4.68 -18.12 -4.38
C LYS A 433 4.43 -18.31 -2.89
N LEU A 434 3.69 -17.38 -2.29
CA LEU A 434 3.26 -17.47 -0.90
C LEU A 434 1.90 -18.15 -0.83
N ALA A 435 1.81 -19.30 -0.15
CA ALA A 435 0.53 -19.93 0.14
C ALA A 435 -0.04 -19.46 1.47
N ALA A 436 -1.34 -19.18 1.49
CA ALA A 436 -2.09 -18.89 2.70
C ALA A 436 -3.38 -19.69 2.75
N ARG A 437 -3.74 -20.18 3.93
CA ARG A 437 -5.02 -20.85 4.17
C ARG A 437 -6.12 -19.81 4.33
N SER A 438 -7.22 -20.00 3.59
CA SER A 438 -8.41 -19.14 3.60
C SER A 438 -9.64 -19.94 3.22
N ASN A 439 -10.84 -19.36 3.27
CA ASN A 439 -12.05 -19.99 2.74
C ASN A 439 -12.06 -19.93 1.20
N THR A 440 -11.39 -20.89 0.58
CA THR A 440 -11.19 -20.92 -0.87
C THR A 440 -12.48 -21.10 -1.66
N ARG A 441 -13.49 -21.73 -1.08
CA ARG A 441 -14.80 -21.87 -1.74
C ARG A 441 -15.47 -20.51 -1.84
N ALA A 442 -15.53 -19.78 -0.73
CA ALA A 442 -16.07 -18.42 -0.73
C ALA A 442 -15.27 -17.49 -1.67
N LEU A 443 -13.93 -17.61 -1.68
CA LEU A 443 -13.08 -16.85 -2.61
C LEU A 443 -13.47 -17.09 -4.07
N LEU A 444 -13.72 -18.32 -4.49
CA LEU A 444 -14.15 -18.61 -5.86
C LEU A 444 -15.54 -18.08 -6.17
N ASP A 445 -16.47 -18.24 -5.23
CA ASP A 445 -17.86 -17.83 -5.43
C ASP A 445 -18.01 -16.28 -5.44
N ASN A 446 -17.10 -15.58 -4.77
CA ASN A 446 -17.11 -14.12 -4.64
C ASN A 446 -16.02 -13.42 -5.47
N TRP A 447 -15.21 -14.18 -6.26
CA TRP A 447 -14.14 -13.60 -7.06
C TRP A 447 -14.73 -12.64 -8.08
N ASP A 448 -14.52 -11.37 -7.85
CA ASP A 448 -14.96 -10.27 -8.70
C ASP A 448 -13.77 -9.36 -9.03
N MET A 449 -13.90 -8.49 -10.01
CA MET A 449 -12.85 -7.59 -10.49
C MET A 449 -11.76 -8.34 -11.30
N ASN A 450 -10.57 -7.71 -11.40
CA ASN A 450 -9.43 -8.25 -12.15
C ASN A 450 -8.74 -9.42 -11.43
N TRP A 451 -7.60 -9.88 -11.99
CA TRP A 451 -6.85 -11.00 -11.43
C TRP A 451 -5.97 -10.61 -10.25
N HIS A 452 -5.30 -9.44 -10.30
CA HIS A 452 -4.36 -9.04 -9.28
C HIS A 452 -5.00 -8.82 -7.91
N ARG A 453 -4.22 -9.12 -6.86
CA ARG A 453 -4.49 -8.78 -5.45
C ARG A 453 -3.22 -8.32 -4.78
N VAL A 454 -3.36 -7.35 -3.88
CA VAL A 454 -2.27 -6.83 -3.04
C VAL A 454 -2.37 -7.44 -1.65
N THR A 455 -1.34 -8.17 -1.24
CA THR A 455 -1.24 -8.81 0.07
C THR A 455 -0.31 -8.03 1.00
N VAL A 456 -0.76 -7.80 2.24
CA VAL A 456 0.01 -7.13 3.31
C VAL A 456 0.00 -8.00 4.56
N TYR A 457 1.16 -8.18 5.19
CA TYR A 457 1.27 -8.93 6.44
C TYR A 457 0.59 -8.20 7.59
N GLY A 458 -0.24 -8.90 8.36
CA GLY A 458 -1.02 -8.40 9.48
C GLY A 458 -2.53 -8.54 9.26
N GLU A 459 -3.28 -8.37 10.35
CA GLU A 459 -4.73 -8.33 10.34
C GLU A 459 -5.18 -6.86 10.22
N TRP A 460 -5.65 -6.47 9.04
CA TRP A 460 -6.03 -5.09 8.71
C TRP A 460 -7.45 -4.95 8.20
N ARG A 461 -8.22 -6.04 8.13
CA ARG A 461 -9.56 -6.06 7.53
C ARG A 461 -10.46 -4.93 8.03
N SER A 462 -10.55 -4.77 9.34
CA SER A 462 -11.42 -3.74 9.92
C SER A 462 -11.01 -2.34 9.48
N GLN A 463 -9.72 -2.00 9.59
CA GLN A 463 -9.20 -0.69 9.20
C GLN A 463 -9.32 -0.44 7.69
N VAL A 464 -9.15 -1.49 6.87
CA VAL A 464 -9.33 -1.42 5.41
C VAL A 464 -10.77 -1.13 5.05
N LEU A 465 -11.74 -1.82 5.68
CA LEU A 465 -13.17 -1.58 5.45
C LEU A 465 -13.58 -0.17 5.91
N ASP A 466 -13.04 0.31 7.02
CA ASP A 466 -13.30 1.66 7.49
C ASP A 466 -12.66 2.72 6.58
N LEU A 467 -11.41 2.50 6.13
CA LEU A 467 -10.78 3.37 5.14
C LEU A 467 -11.58 3.41 3.83
N ALA A 468 -12.05 2.26 3.34
CA ALA A 468 -12.88 2.17 2.15
C ALA A 468 -14.15 3.04 2.25
N ARG A 469 -14.86 2.98 3.38
CA ARG A 469 -16.03 3.85 3.64
C ARG A 469 -15.66 5.33 3.59
N LEU A 470 -14.56 5.72 4.24
CA LEU A 470 -14.11 7.12 4.25
C LEU A 470 -13.61 7.57 2.86
N LEU A 471 -13.05 6.69 2.04
CA LEU A 471 -12.69 6.99 0.65
C LEU A 471 -13.92 7.12 -0.25
N GLY A 472 -15.05 6.55 0.12
CA GLY A 472 -16.27 6.54 -0.68
C GLY A 472 -16.33 5.37 -1.65
N VAL A 473 -15.75 4.22 -1.27
CA VAL A 473 -15.97 2.94 -1.93
C VAL A 473 -17.48 2.63 -1.90
N VAL A 474 -18.04 2.31 -3.05
CA VAL A 474 -19.49 2.09 -3.19
C VAL A 474 -19.89 0.64 -2.88
N ASP A 475 -18.96 -0.28 -3.05
CA ASP A 475 -19.17 -1.71 -2.80
C ASP A 475 -17.86 -2.33 -2.28
N ALA A 476 -17.91 -2.92 -1.09
CA ALA A 476 -16.78 -3.57 -0.44
C ALA A 476 -17.15 -5.04 -0.15
N VAL A 477 -16.53 -5.96 -0.90
CA VAL A 477 -16.80 -7.40 -0.81
C VAL A 477 -15.75 -8.09 0.05
N GLU A 478 -16.21 -8.79 1.09
CA GLU A 478 -15.38 -9.70 1.87
C GLU A 478 -15.36 -11.09 1.18
N GLU A 479 -14.37 -11.31 0.30
CA GLU A 479 -14.33 -12.47 -0.60
C GLU A 479 -14.29 -13.82 0.10
N ASP A 480 -13.76 -13.90 1.32
CA ASP A 480 -13.65 -15.12 2.12
C ASP A 480 -14.88 -15.39 3.01
N LYS A 481 -15.94 -14.57 2.91
CA LYS A 481 -17.18 -14.73 3.65
C LYS A 481 -18.25 -15.41 2.79
N GLU A 482 -18.99 -16.31 3.40
CA GLU A 482 -20.18 -16.85 2.76
C GLU A 482 -21.27 -15.76 2.69
N HIS A 483 -21.73 -15.45 1.49
CA HIS A 483 -22.89 -14.60 1.32
C HIS A 483 -24.15 -15.40 1.61
N VAL A 484 -24.75 -15.18 2.77
CA VAL A 484 -26.07 -15.72 3.09
C VAL A 484 -27.10 -14.96 2.25
N GLN A 485 -27.50 -15.51 1.11
CA GLN A 485 -28.70 -15.04 0.42
C GLN A 485 -29.92 -15.35 1.27
N VAL A 486 -30.37 -14.38 2.06
CA VAL A 486 -31.65 -14.47 2.73
C VAL A 486 -32.74 -14.18 1.69
N SER A 487 -33.21 -15.20 1.03
CA SER A 487 -34.40 -15.09 0.16
C SER A 487 -35.63 -15.04 1.06
N TYR A 488 -36.19 -13.83 1.26
CA TYR A 488 -37.52 -13.71 1.81
C TYR A 488 -38.52 -14.11 0.70
N LYS A 489 -39.08 -15.34 0.80
CA LYS A 489 -40.33 -15.63 0.09
C LYS A 489 -41.43 -14.84 0.80
N LEU A 490 -41.86 -13.74 0.23
CA LEU A 490 -43.16 -13.14 0.57
C LEU A 490 -44.21 -14.18 0.13
N THR A 491 -44.72 -14.97 1.06
CA THR A 491 -45.97 -15.70 0.87
C THR A 491 -47.06 -14.67 0.93
N GLY A 492 -47.66 -14.37 -0.26
CA GLY A 492 -48.86 -13.55 -0.39
C GLY A 492 -50.08 -14.27 0.19
#